data_b717af92f09fdeb91060d0a881b6ba5b
#
_entry.id   b717af92f09fdeb91060d0a881b6ba5b
#
_cell.length_a   1.000
_cell.length_b   1.000
_cell.length_c   1.000
_cell.angle_alpha   90.00
_cell.angle_beta   90.00
_cell.angle_gamma   90.00
#
_symmetry.space_group_name_H-M   'P 1'
#
loop_
_entity.id
_entity.type
_entity.pdbx_description
1 polymer ?
#
loop_
_entity_poly.entity_id
_entity_poly.type
_entity_poly.pdbx_seq_one_letter_code
_entity_poly.pdbx_strand_id
1 'polypeptide(L)'
;MAEKYTPQTSLIHSEYIAPDNFGALPVAINHASTVLFPNVAAMRARNWKEKSGYTYGLHGTPTTFTLEARLAEIEDGRHCRIVPSGLAAIALVNLALLKNGDDVLLPDNVYGPNRDQVVWLERDFGITARFYDPLIGAGIADLIQDNTRLIWTEAPGSVSMEVSDVPAICKAARARGVASR
;
A
#
# COMPACT_ATOMS: atom_id res chain seq x y z
N MET A 1 5.93 8.62 26.72
CA MET A 1 6.24 8.25 25.31
C MET A 1 6.95 6.91 25.41
N ALA A 2 6.35 5.84 24.87
CA ALA A 2 7.02 4.54 24.81
C ALA A 2 8.29 4.69 23.95
N GLU A 3 9.38 4.14 24.44
CA GLU A 3 10.66 4.13 23.74
C GLU A 3 10.44 3.41 22.39
N LYS A 4 10.64 4.12 21.29
CA LYS A 4 10.44 3.54 19.95
C LYS A 4 11.60 2.57 19.69
N TYR A 5 11.34 1.29 19.66
CA TYR A 5 12.34 0.27 19.31
C TYR A 5 12.93 0.54 17.93
N THR A 6 14.17 0.09 17.72
CA THR A 6 14.71 0.01 16.34
C THR A 6 13.88 -0.98 15.53
N PRO A 7 13.83 -0.86 14.19
CA PRO A 7 13.09 -1.82 13.35
C PRO A 7 13.45 -3.28 13.62
N GLN A 8 14.76 -3.57 13.86
CA GLN A 8 15.24 -4.92 14.20
C GLN A 8 14.69 -5.42 15.54
N THR A 9 14.62 -4.54 16.53
CA THR A 9 14.07 -4.88 17.85
C THR A 9 12.56 -5.06 17.78
N SER A 10 11.87 -4.19 17.04
CA SER A 10 10.43 -4.30 16.78
C SER A 10 10.03 -5.63 16.15
N LEU A 11 10.85 -6.18 15.25
CA LEU A 11 10.60 -7.48 14.62
C LEU A 11 10.52 -8.64 15.62
N ILE A 12 11.25 -8.57 16.73
CA ILE A 12 11.30 -9.63 17.75
C ILE A 12 10.27 -9.41 18.86
N HIS A 13 9.89 -8.18 19.14
CA HIS A 13 8.91 -7.84 20.17
C HIS A 13 7.51 -7.73 19.57
N SER A 14 6.65 -8.69 19.88
CA SER A 14 5.25 -8.70 19.43
C SER A 14 4.33 -8.23 20.56
N GLU A 15 3.37 -7.39 20.23
CA GLU A 15 2.25 -7.06 21.12
C GLU A 15 1.19 -8.19 21.18
N TYR A 16 1.45 -9.31 20.49
CA TYR A 16 0.55 -10.45 20.53
C TYR A 16 0.43 -11.00 21.94
N ILE A 17 -0.79 -11.08 22.42
CA ILE A 17 -1.15 -11.70 23.69
C ILE A 17 -1.67 -13.11 23.38
N ALA A 18 -0.92 -14.11 23.79
CA ALA A 18 -1.36 -15.50 23.66
C ALA A 18 -2.59 -15.76 24.55
N PRO A 19 -3.48 -16.71 24.17
CA PRO A 19 -4.56 -17.15 25.04
C PRO A 19 -4.04 -17.68 26.38
N ASP A 20 -4.86 -17.58 27.42
CA ASP A 20 -4.51 -18.09 28.74
C ASP A 20 -4.02 -19.56 28.67
N ASN A 21 -2.96 -19.85 29.40
CA ASN A 21 -2.30 -21.17 29.45
C ASN A 21 -1.66 -21.65 28.14
N PHE A 22 -1.47 -20.77 27.15
CA PHE A 22 -0.78 -21.11 25.91
C PHE A 22 0.36 -20.11 25.63
N GLY A 23 1.54 -20.40 26.17
CA GLY A 23 2.73 -19.54 26.07
C GLY A 23 3.47 -19.59 24.71
N ALA A 24 2.76 -19.72 23.61
CA ALA A 24 3.38 -19.70 22.29
C ALA A 24 3.76 -18.27 21.87
N LEU A 25 4.98 -18.09 21.37
CA LEU A 25 5.45 -16.80 20.84
C LEU A 25 4.82 -16.41 19.49
N PRO A 26 4.60 -17.36 18.54
CA PRO A 26 3.99 -17.03 17.27
C PRO A 26 2.51 -16.67 17.42
N VAL A 27 2.05 -15.70 16.61
CA VAL A 27 0.64 -15.36 16.49
C VAL A 27 -0.16 -16.56 15.99
N ALA A 28 -1.30 -16.84 16.61
CA ALA A 28 -2.19 -17.90 16.17
C ALA A 28 -2.74 -17.65 14.77
N ILE A 29 -2.93 -18.71 13.98
CA ILE A 29 -3.57 -18.62 12.67
C ILE A 29 -5.09 -18.69 12.86
N ASN A 30 -5.77 -17.59 12.58
CA ASN A 30 -7.21 -17.47 12.67
C ASN A 30 -7.83 -17.46 11.27
N HIS A 31 -8.68 -18.44 11.00
CA HIS A 31 -9.52 -18.50 9.80
C HIS A 31 -10.95 -18.13 10.18
N ALA A 32 -11.55 -17.23 9.45
CA ALA A 32 -12.93 -16.82 9.67
C ALA A 32 -13.62 -16.37 8.38
N SER A 33 -14.92 -16.56 8.33
CA SER A 33 -15.83 -15.93 7.38
C SER A 33 -16.79 -15.04 8.17
N THR A 34 -17.89 -15.60 8.65
CA THR A 34 -18.87 -14.87 9.46
C THR A 34 -18.32 -14.64 10.87
N VAL A 35 -18.47 -13.41 11.37
CA VAL A 35 -18.18 -13.04 12.76
C VAL A 35 -19.48 -12.77 13.48
N LEU A 36 -19.63 -13.34 14.69
CA LEU A 36 -20.79 -13.14 15.51
C LEU A 36 -20.66 -11.87 16.36
N PHE A 37 -21.74 -11.13 16.47
CA PHE A 37 -21.84 -9.96 17.34
C PHE A 37 -22.64 -10.33 18.59
N PRO A 38 -22.35 -9.76 19.76
CA PRO A 38 -23.06 -10.06 20.99
C PRO A 38 -24.56 -9.68 20.93
N ASN A 39 -24.92 -8.70 20.10
CA ASN A 39 -26.27 -8.26 19.87
C ASN A 39 -26.41 -7.41 18.60
N VAL A 40 -27.64 -7.11 18.20
CA VAL A 40 -27.95 -6.31 17.00
C VAL A 40 -27.41 -4.88 17.10
N ALA A 41 -27.39 -4.29 18.29
CA ALA A 41 -26.87 -2.94 18.49
C ALA A 41 -25.36 -2.89 18.18
N ALA A 42 -24.58 -3.85 18.67
CA ALA A 42 -23.17 -3.99 18.37
C ALA A 42 -22.92 -4.20 16.87
N MET A 43 -23.75 -5.03 16.21
CA MET A 43 -23.67 -5.22 14.77
C MET A 43 -23.92 -3.92 13.99
N ARG A 44 -24.90 -3.12 14.39
CA ARG A 44 -25.22 -1.83 13.74
C ARG A 44 -24.14 -0.77 13.98
N ALA A 45 -23.50 -0.79 15.14
CA ALA A 45 -22.43 0.15 15.52
C ALA A 45 -21.07 -0.20 14.90
N ARG A 46 -20.95 -1.32 14.15
CA ARG A 46 -19.67 -1.72 13.54
C ARG A 46 -19.10 -0.66 12.61
N ASN A 47 -17.79 -0.45 12.69
CA ASN A 47 -17.07 0.41 11.77
C ASN A 47 -16.17 -0.41 10.83
N TRP A 48 -16.48 -0.40 9.54
CA TRP A 48 -15.73 -1.11 8.51
C TRP A 48 -14.40 -0.43 8.15
N LYS A 49 -14.26 0.84 8.47
CA LYS A 49 -13.08 1.65 8.12
C LYS A 49 -11.98 1.53 9.15
N GLU A 50 -12.31 1.19 10.37
CA GLU A 50 -11.37 1.04 11.47
C GLU A 50 -11.14 -0.43 11.78
N LYS A 51 -9.89 -0.76 12.15
CA LYS A 51 -9.50 -2.11 12.57
C LYS A 51 -9.60 -2.27 14.10
N SER A 52 -10.56 -1.57 14.71
CA SER A 52 -10.81 -1.63 16.16
C SER A 52 -11.60 -2.86 16.59
N GLY A 53 -12.10 -3.64 15.64
CA GLY A 53 -12.87 -4.85 15.89
C GLY A 53 -13.01 -5.72 14.64
N TYR A 54 -13.47 -6.94 14.85
CA TYR A 54 -13.68 -7.91 13.78
C TYR A 54 -15.11 -7.86 13.30
N THR A 55 -15.33 -7.69 12.02
CA THR A 55 -16.65 -7.50 11.41
C THR A 55 -17.01 -8.62 10.44
N TYR A 56 -16.02 -9.14 9.73
CA TYR A 56 -16.13 -10.22 8.77
C TYR A 56 -14.73 -10.76 8.45
N GLY A 57 -14.60 -12.08 8.32
CA GLY A 57 -13.28 -12.72 8.16
C GLY A 57 -12.50 -12.26 6.91
N LEU A 58 -13.19 -11.98 5.80
CA LEU A 58 -12.55 -11.43 4.60
C LEU A 58 -12.12 -9.96 4.76
N HIS A 59 -12.72 -9.23 5.68
CA HIS A 59 -12.27 -7.89 6.04
C HIS A 59 -10.97 -7.93 6.83
N GLY A 60 -10.81 -8.92 7.68
CA GLY A 60 -9.61 -9.24 8.42
C GLY A 60 -9.88 -10.11 9.65
N THR A 61 -8.85 -10.82 10.05
CA THR A 61 -8.79 -11.68 11.24
C THR A 61 -7.68 -11.17 12.17
N PRO A 62 -7.58 -11.66 13.41
CA PRO A 62 -6.43 -11.33 14.27
C PRO A 62 -5.08 -11.54 13.59
N THR A 63 -4.93 -12.60 12.80
CA THR A 63 -3.70 -12.90 12.06
C THR A 63 -3.37 -11.82 11.04
N THR A 64 -4.33 -11.47 10.18
CA THR A 64 -4.12 -10.47 9.11
C THR A 64 -3.93 -9.08 9.68
N PHE A 65 -4.70 -8.69 10.70
CA PHE A 65 -4.56 -7.38 11.32
C PHE A 65 -3.22 -7.22 12.04
N THR A 66 -2.73 -8.27 12.69
CA THR A 66 -1.39 -8.26 13.30
C THR A 66 -0.32 -8.09 12.23
N LEU A 67 -0.39 -8.84 11.13
CA LEU A 67 0.59 -8.69 10.03
C LEU A 67 0.55 -7.30 9.40
N GLU A 68 -0.63 -6.75 9.13
CA GLU A 68 -0.79 -5.39 8.62
C GLU A 68 -0.20 -4.33 9.56
N ALA A 69 -0.42 -4.49 10.87
CA ALA A 69 0.14 -3.57 11.88
C ALA A 69 1.68 -3.64 11.91
N ARG A 70 2.24 -4.84 11.86
CA ARG A 70 3.71 -5.04 11.85
C ARG A 70 4.35 -4.48 10.58
N LEU A 71 3.78 -4.71 9.42
CA LEU A 71 4.27 -4.15 8.17
C LEU A 71 4.20 -2.62 8.18
N ALA A 72 3.12 -2.03 8.68
CA ALA A 72 3.01 -0.59 8.83
C ALA A 72 4.09 -0.03 9.77
N GLU A 73 4.38 -0.71 10.89
CA GLU A 73 5.42 -0.31 11.83
C GLU A 73 6.82 -0.33 11.20
N ILE A 74 7.17 -1.40 10.47
CA ILE A 74 8.48 -1.55 9.82
C ILE A 74 8.70 -0.46 8.77
N GLU A 75 7.67 -0.14 7.99
CA GLU A 75 7.71 0.86 6.92
C GLU A 75 7.45 2.31 7.42
N ASP A 76 7.40 2.53 8.75
CA ASP A 76 7.01 3.81 9.37
C ASP A 76 5.71 4.38 8.76
N GLY A 77 4.83 3.46 8.34
CA GLY A 77 3.55 3.74 7.73
C GLY A 77 2.43 3.82 8.76
N ARG A 78 1.42 4.63 8.47
CA ARG A 78 0.23 4.73 9.34
C ARG A 78 -0.70 3.53 9.21
N HIS A 79 -0.80 2.98 8.01
CA HIS A 79 -1.70 1.87 7.69
C HIS A 79 -1.03 0.94 6.67
N CYS A 80 -1.33 -0.34 6.78
CA CYS A 80 -1.01 -1.34 5.77
C CYS A 80 -2.30 -2.05 5.35
N ARG A 81 -2.35 -2.51 4.11
CA ARG A 81 -3.42 -3.34 3.58
C ARG A 81 -2.80 -4.52 2.84
N ILE A 82 -3.11 -5.73 3.30
CA ILE A 82 -2.66 -6.96 2.65
C ILE A 82 -3.61 -7.27 1.49
N VAL A 83 -3.03 -7.67 0.38
CA VAL A 83 -3.71 -8.09 -0.85
C VAL A 83 -3.11 -9.39 -1.37
N PRO A 84 -3.81 -10.15 -2.24
CA PRO A 84 -3.40 -11.51 -2.61
C PRO A 84 -2.16 -11.61 -3.50
N SER A 85 -1.68 -10.50 -4.08
CA SER A 85 -0.48 -10.49 -4.93
C SER A 85 0.12 -9.09 -5.08
N GLY A 86 1.37 -9.01 -5.55
CA GLY A 86 2.01 -7.73 -5.88
C GLY A 86 1.24 -6.94 -6.95
N LEU A 87 0.77 -7.63 -8.01
CA LEU A 87 -0.05 -6.97 -9.03
C LEU A 87 -1.38 -6.47 -8.46
N ALA A 88 -1.99 -7.18 -7.51
CA ALA A 88 -3.18 -6.71 -6.83
C ALA A 88 -2.90 -5.44 -5.98
N ALA A 89 -1.71 -5.33 -5.39
CA ALA A 89 -1.29 -4.12 -4.68
C ALA A 89 -1.16 -2.92 -5.63
N ILE A 90 -0.51 -3.12 -6.77
CA ILE A 90 -0.38 -2.11 -7.82
C ILE A 90 -1.77 -1.68 -8.32
N ALA A 91 -2.62 -2.64 -8.67
CA ALA A 91 -3.98 -2.38 -9.15
C ALA A 91 -4.80 -1.59 -8.13
N LEU A 92 -4.70 -1.94 -6.85
CA LEU A 92 -5.41 -1.23 -5.79
C LEU A 92 -4.96 0.23 -5.69
N VAL A 93 -3.66 0.51 -5.81
CA VAL A 93 -3.12 1.88 -5.80
C VAL A 93 -3.65 2.67 -6.99
N ASN A 94 -3.55 2.12 -8.20
CA ASN A 94 -4.04 2.77 -9.41
C ASN A 94 -5.54 3.10 -9.30
N LEU A 95 -6.38 2.13 -8.93
CA LEU A 95 -7.84 2.30 -8.81
C LEU A 95 -8.26 3.20 -7.64
N ALA A 96 -7.45 3.30 -6.58
CA ALA A 96 -7.76 4.16 -5.44
C ALA A 96 -7.40 5.63 -5.67
N LEU A 97 -6.38 5.90 -6.49
CA LEU A 97 -5.83 7.26 -6.66
C LEU A 97 -6.19 7.91 -7.98
N LEU A 98 -6.57 7.13 -9.00
CA LEU A 98 -6.83 7.62 -10.36
C LEU A 98 -8.31 7.57 -10.69
N LYS A 99 -8.76 8.58 -11.42
CA LYS A 99 -10.12 8.70 -12.00
C LYS A 99 -10.05 9.25 -13.41
N ASN A 100 -11.15 9.22 -14.11
CA ASN A 100 -11.26 9.79 -15.46
C ASN A 100 -10.69 11.23 -15.53
N GLY A 101 -9.83 11.49 -16.50
CA GLY A 101 -9.17 12.77 -16.72
C GLY A 101 -7.87 12.96 -15.94
N ASP A 102 -7.52 12.06 -15.04
CA ASP A 102 -6.24 12.10 -14.31
C ASP A 102 -5.08 11.60 -15.19
N ASP A 103 -3.87 12.03 -14.84
CA ASP A 103 -2.61 11.64 -15.45
C ASP A 103 -1.74 10.87 -14.47
N VAL A 104 -1.08 9.82 -14.95
CA VAL A 104 -0.13 9.01 -14.22
C VAL A 104 1.20 8.91 -14.95
N LEU A 105 2.29 9.09 -14.22
CA LEU A 105 3.66 8.96 -14.72
C LEU A 105 4.28 7.64 -14.25
N LEU A 106 4.91 6.91 -15.17
CA LEU A 106 5.60 5.66 -14.88
C LEU A 106 7.00 5.68 -15.48
N PRO A 107 8.03 5.08 -14.84
CA PRO A 107 9.30 4.90 -15.52
C PRO A 107 9.13 3.93 -16.69
N ASP A 108 9.87 4.13 -17.77
CA ASP A 108 9.71 3.30 -18.97
C ASP A 108 10.23 1.87 -18.79
N ASN A 109 11.01 1.61 -17.73
CA ASN A 109 11.44 0.29 -17.27
C ASN A 109 10.57 -0.29 -16.15
N VAL A 110 9.35 0.23 -15.97
CA VAL A 110 8.39 -0.27 -14.98
C VAL A 110 8.03 -1.74 -15.22
N TYR A 111 7.72 -2.45 -14.15
CA TYR A 111 7.18 -3.82 -14.20
C TYR A 111 6.05 -3.96 -15.25
N GLY A 112 6.27 -4.87 -16.21
CA GLY A 112 5.40 -5.02 -17.39
C GLY A 112 3.90 -5.06 -17.08
N PRO A 113 3.41 -5.88 -16.13
CA PRO A 113 2.00 -5.91 -15.77
C PRO A 113 1.44 -4.59 -15.22
N ASN A 114 2.25 -3.70 -14.62
CA ASN A 114 1.79 -2.36 -14.27
C ASN A 114 1.62 -1.49 -15.52
N ARG A 115 2.56 -1.60 -16.48
CA ARG A 115 2.45 -0.96 -17.80
C ARG A 115 1.16 -1.38 -18.51
N ASP A 116 0.90 -2.68 -18.59
CA ASP A 116 -0.29 -3.22 -19.25
C ASP A 116 -1.57 -2.73 -18.56
N GLN A 117 -1.57 -2.65 -17.24
CA GLN A 117 -2.71 -2.17 -16.49
C GLN A 117 -3.00 -0.68 -16.76
N VAL A 118 -1.99 0.19 -16.77
CA VAL A 118 -2.25 1.62 -17.02
C VAL A 118 -2.66 1.89 -18.46
N VAL A 119 -2.16 1.11 -19.44
CA VAL A 119 -2.64 1.15 -20.84
C VAL A 119 -4.11 0.74 -20.92
N TRP A 120 -4.51 -0.28 -20.17
CA TRP A 120 -5.93 -0.65 -20.06
C TRP A 120 -6.76 0.46 -19.40
N LEU A 121 -6.27 1.09 -18.33
CA LEU A 121 -6.94 2.22 -17.67
C LEU A 121 -7.06 3.45 -18.61
N GLU A 122 -6.05 3.70 -19.44
CA GLU A 122 -6.10 4.74 -20.46
C GLU A 122 -7.22 4.50 -21.47
N ARG A 123 -7.27 3.29 -22.02
CA ARG A 123 -8.23 2.92 -23.05
C ARG A 123 -9.69 2.93 -22.55
N ASP A 124 -9.92 2.36 -21.35
CA ASP A 124 -11.28 2.04 -20.89
C ASP A 124 -11.80 3.00 -19.80
N PHE A 125 -10.92 3.75 -19.14
CA PHE A 125 -11.29 4.63 -18.02
C PHE A 125 -10.89 6.09 -18.20
N GLY A 126 -10.31 6.46 -19.34
CA GLY A 126 -9.96 7.84 -19.67
C GLY A 126 -8.89 8.45 -18.77
N ILE A 127 -7.97 7.63 -18.29
CA ILE A 127 -6.77 8.06 -17.57
C ILE A 127 -5.66 8.26 -18.61
N THR A 128 -4.82 9.28 -18.47
CA THR A 128 -3.64 9.47 -19.32
C THR A 128 -2.44 8.79 -18.71
N ALA A 129 -1.78 7.88 -19.44
CA ALA A 129 -0.56 7.22 -19.01
C ALA A 129 0.65 7.75 -19.78
N ARG A 130 1.64 8.29 -19.06
CA ARG A 130 2.88 8.81 -19.67
C ARG A 130 4.11 8.11 -19.05
N PHE A 131 5.09 7.83 -19.90
CA PHE A 131 6.31 7.17 -19.47
C PHE A 131 7.47 8.15 -19.43
N TYR A 132 8.37 7.98 -18.46
CA TYR A 132 9.53 8.83 -18.26
C TYR A 132 10.84 8.02 -18.17
N ASP A 133 11.95 8.67 -18.47
CA ASP A 133 13.29 8.09 -18.30
C ASP A 133 13.53 7.82 -16.79
N PRO A 134 13.79 6.57 -16.36
CA PRO A 134 14.02 6.23 -14.96
C PRO A 134 15.16 7.02 -14.32
N LEU A 135 16.09 7.53 -15.10
CA LEU A 135 17.22 8.32 -14.62
C LEU A 135 16.98 9.83 -14.59
N ILE A 136 15.75 10.28 -14.85
CA ILE A 136 15.37 11.70 -14.92
C ILE A 136 15.63 12.47 -13.60
N GLY A 137 15.60 11.78 -12.46
CA GLY A 137 15.78 12.41 -11.14
C GLY A 137 14.84 13.59 -10.90
N ALA A 138 15.39 14.73 -10.49
CA ALA A 138 14.62 15.95 -10.22
C ALA A 138 13.92 16.54 -11.45
N GLY A 139 14.36 16.20 -12.67
CA GLY A 139 13.74 16.64 -13.94
C GLY A 139 12.32 16.16 -14.12
N ILE A 140 11.85 15.18 -13.32
CA ILE A 140 10.45 14.75 -13.28
C ILE A 140 9.48 15.92 -13.02
N ALA A 141 9.94 16.99 -12.37
CA ALA A 141 9.15 18.18 -12.08
C ALA A 141 8.58 18.83 -13.33
N ASP A 142 9.28 18.76 -14.46
CA ASP A 142 8.87 19.35 -15.73
C ASP A 142 7.78 18.54 -16.44
N LEU A 143 7.61 17.27 -16.04
CA LEU A 143 6.59 16.38 -16.57
C LEU A 143 5.29 16.44 -15.77
N ILE A 144 5.29 17.00 -14.57
CA ILE A 144 4.12 17.07 -13.70
C ILE A 144 3.14 18.12 -14.25
N GLN A 145 1.93 17.71 -14.54
CA GLN A 145 0.81 18.53 -15.00
C GLN A 145 -0.20 18.74 -13.87
N ASP A 146 -1.16 19.66 -14.06
CA ASP A 146 -2.19 19.96 -13.06
C ASP A 146 -3.10 18.77 -12.74
N ASN A 147 -3.27 17.85 -13.71
CA ASN A 147 -4.03 16.62 -13.55
C ASN A 147 -3.18 15.39 -13.22
N THR A 148 -1.87 15.52 -13.03
CA THR A 148 -1.02 14.42 -12.56
C THR A 148 -1.37 14.09 -11.12
N ARG A 149 -1.72 12.82 -10.84
CA ARG A 149 -2.13 12.36 -9.51
C ARG A 149 -1.18 11.33 -8.92
N LEU A 150 -0.49 10.57 -9.76
CA LEU A 150 0.37 9.49 -9.32
C LEU A 150 1.64 9.45 -10.16
N ILE A 151 2.77 9.27 -9.47
CA ILE A 151 4.06 8.96 -10.08
C ILE A 151 4.50 7.62 -9.50
N TRP A 152 4.61 6.60 -10.36
CA TRP A 152 5.26 5.35 -10.01
C TRP A 152 6.78 5.51 -10.07
N THR A 153 7.46 4.89 -9.13
CA THR A 153 8.92 4.75 -9.11
C THR A 153 9.27 3.27 -9.00
N GLU A 154 10.36 2.85 -9.61
CA GLU A 154 10.87 1.49 -9.49
C GLU A 154 12.40 1.54 -9.46
N ALA A 155 13.00 0.98 -8.41
CA ALA A 155 14.46 0.95 -8.23
C ALA A 155 14.87 -0.28 -7.42
N PRO A 156 15.67 -1.22 -8.02
CA PRO A 156 16.05 -1.21 -9.43
C PRO A 156 14.89 -1.44 -10.37
N GLY A 157 14.96 -0.88 -11.58
CA GLY A 157 13.96 -1.04 -12.63
C GLY A 157 13.81 -2.47 -13.13
N SER A 158 12.62 -2.82 -13.58
CA SER A 158 12.33 -4.15 -14.11
C SER A 158 13.18 -4.43 -15.34
N VAL A 159 13.83 -5.59 -15.37
CA VAL A 159 14.71 -6.08 -16.45
C VAL A 159 15.98 -5.26 -16.64
N SER A 160 15.92 -3.92 -16.74
CA SER A 160 17.08 -3.05 -16.99
C SER A 160 18.00 -2.90 -15.78
N MET A 161 17.46 -3.11 -14.56
CA MET A 161 18.19 -2.97 -13.28
C MET A 161 18.77 -1.58 -13.02
N GLU A 162 18.29 -0.57 -13.71
CA GLU A 162 18.67 0.82 -13.47
C GLU A 162 18.17 1.27 -12.10
N VAL A 163 19.01 2.06 -11.41
CA VAL A 163 18.68 2.59 -10.08
C VAL A 163 18.33 4.07 -10.21
N SER A 164 17.04 4.37 -10.10
CA SER A 164 16.49 5.72 -10.15
C SER A 164 16.86 6.53 -8.91
N ASP A 165 16.99 7.84 -9.04
CA ASP A 165 17.04 8.76 -7.88
C ASP A 165 15.63 8.96 -7.32
N VAL A 166 15.10 7.92 -6.63
CA VAL A 166 13.79 7.94 -6.01
C VAL A 166 13.62 9.11 -5.02
N PRO A 167 14.60 9.44 -4.16
CA PRO A 167 14.49 10.60 -3.28
C PRO A 167 14.24 11.92 -4.03
N ALA A 168 14.94 12.18 -5.13
CA ALA A 168 14.74 13.39 -5.93
C ALA A 168 13.35 13.42 -6.59
N ILE A 169 12.91 12.29 -7.16
CA ILE A 169 11.56 12.15 -7.75
C ILE A 169 10.48 12.40 -6.70
N CYS A 170 10.57 11.74 -5.55
CA CYS A 170 9.61 11.90 -4.46
C CYS A 170 9.57 13.34 -3.91
N LYS A 171 10.72 14.02 -3.83
CA LYS A 171 10.79 15.43 -3.42
C LYS A 171 10.05 16.34 -4.40
N ALA A 172 10.25 16.15 -5.70
CA ALA A 172 9.56 16.89 -6.75
C ALA A 172 8.04 16.65 -6.73
N ALA A 173 7.63 15.39 -6.60
CA ALA A 173 6.21 14.99 -6.49
C ALA A 173 5.52 15.67 -5.30
N ARG A 174 6.13 15.62 -4.12
CA ARG A 174 5.60 16.26 -2.89
C ARG A 174 5.45 17.76 -3.03
N ALA A 175 6.39 18.44 -3.68
CA ALA A 175 6.34 19.89 -3.92
C ALA A 175 5.13 20.31 -4.76
N ARG A 176 4.57 19.39 -5.55
CA ARG A 176 3.38 19.57 -6.39
C ARG A 176 2.12 18.89 -5.83
N GLY A 177 2.19 18.28 -4.63
CA GLY A 177 1.07 17.56 -4.02
C GLY A 177 0.68 16.26 -4.74
N VAL A 178 1.60 15.66 -5.50
CA VAL A 178 1.39 14.42 -6.26
C VAL A 178 1.86 13.22 -5.45
N ALA A 179 1.09 12.14 -5.44
CA ALA A 179 1.46 10.89 -4.81
C ALA A 179 2.61 10.22 -5.58
N SER A 180 3.63 9.72 -4.86
CA SER A 180 4.73 8.92 -5.44
C SER A 180 4.80 7.56 -4.75
N ARG A 181 4.94 6.48 -5.54
CA ARG A 181 4.95 5.08 -5.09
C ARG A 181 6.01 4.28 -5.87
#